data_6e65f8e08ecae9d9ed557dc69847bd1a
#
_entry.id   6e65f8e08ecae9d9ed557dc69847bd1a
#
_cell.length_a   1.000
_cell.length_b   1.000
_cell.length_c   1.000
_cell.angle_alpha   90.00
_cell.angle_beta   90.00
_cell.angle_gamma   90.00
#
_symmetry.space_group_name_H-M   'P 1'
#
loop_
_entity.id
_entity.type
_entity.pdbx_description
1 polymer ?
#
loop_
_entity_poly.entity_id
_entity_poly.type
_entity_poly.pdbx_seq_one_letter_code
_entity_poly.pdbx_strand_id
1 'polypeptide(L)'
;MSARLGLLHAWMRQVEALLPTVRVTRVRVLALFALGMIWAETVRLHRVAAALPLGVRVPSRERRLRRFLANPAVSVETLWQPLLPHLLGRWAGQEVVLVFDPTPYRGSWTVLWVGIVVHRRVLPLTWRLVPQQEPWPQTLETLLPALLAPIAAALPPGCQVTLLGDRGVAGPTLIDAAQAQGWDVLMRLNVGPTQAHRLRLPDPDDPPHGAEWRLWDWIETVGSGWSGAVQIFKGNGWRQGYLTVHRRVGMRDWWILFSTRPGGTARVREYARRSRVEATFGDGKTRGWGLEQSRVSDPSHLDRLLLVWHLALWWLHALGRHVIKRGVRPQFDRTDRRERSLVRLGWLWLHDELLHGRCPPLLFRLTTAGWQVRGTP
;
A
#
# COMPACT_ATOMS: atom_id res chain seq x y z
N MET A 1 -26.12 27.25 -2.19
CA MET A 1 -25.48 26.19 -1.34
C MET A 1 -23.99 26.28 -1.57
N SER A 2 -23.13 26.28 -0.52
CA SER A 2 -21.69 26.40 -0.74
C SER A 2 -21.16 25.18 -1.50
N ALA A 3 -20.14 25.36 -2.35
CA ALA A 3 -19.51 24.30 -3.13
C ALA A 3 -19.06 23.12 -2.24
N ARG A 4 -18.55 23.41 -1.03
CA ARG A 4 -18.19 22.40 -0.03
C ARG A 4 -19.37 21.53 0.41
N LEU A 5 -20.53 22.13 0.63
CA LEU A 5 -21.73 21.36 1.05
C LEU A 5 -22.27 20.52 -0.12
N GLY A 6 -22.25 21.08 -1.34
CA GLY A 6 -22.60 20.35 -2.55
C GLY A 6 -21.70 19.13 -2.77
N LEU A 7 -20.39 19.31 -2.65
CA LEU A 7 -19.42 18.22 -2.75
C LEU A 7 -19.64 17.17 -1.66
N LEU A 8 -19.89 17.58 -0.40
CA LEU A 8 -20.16 16.65 0.69
C LEU A 8 -21.35 15.74 0.39
N HIS A 9 -22.45 16.32 -0.06
CA HIS A 9 -23.64 15.54 -0.40
C HIS A 9 -23.39 14.59 -1.58
N ALA A 10 -22.70 15.05 -2.63
CA ALA A 10 -22.35 14.22 -3.78
C ALA A 10 -21.41 13.07 -3.39
N TRP A 11 -20.40 13.35 -2.57
CA TRP A 11 -19.48 12.36 -2.01
C TRP A 11 -20.19 11.30 -1.16
N MET A 12 -21.08 11.72 -0.26
CA MET A 12 -21.85 10.80 0.57
C MET A 12 -22.67 9.85 -0.29
N ARG A 13 -23.41 10.37 -1.29
CA ARG A 13 -24.18 9.53 -2.22
C ARG A 13 -23.30 8.55 -2.99
N GLN A 14 -22.11 8.98 -3.42
CA GLN A 14 -21.17 8.10 -4.13
C GLN A 14 -20.69 6.96 -3.25
N VAL A 15 -20.32 7.24 -1.98
CA VAL A 15 -19.87 6.19 -1.06
C VAL A 15 -21.04 5.28 -0.66
N GLU A 16 -22.24 5.81 -0.51
CA GLU A 16 -23.48 5.03 -0.29
C GLU A 16 -23.72 4.04 -1.45
N ALA A 17 -23.59 4.51 -2.68
CA ALA A 17 -23.77 3.66 -3.88
C ALA A 17 -22.72 2.52 -3.97
N LEU A 18 -21.53 2.73 -3.42
CA LEU A 18 -20.46 1.71 -3.36
C LEU A 18 -20.67 0.70 -2.21
N LEU A 19 -21.47 1.03 -1.21
CA LEU A 19 -21.69 0.24 0.01
C LEU A 19 -23.19 0.02 0.29
N PRO A 20 -23.96 -0.53 -0.66
CA PRO A 20 -25.43 -0.60 -0.55
C PRO A 20 -25.91 -1.52 0.58
N THR A 21 -25.12 -2.50 0.98
CA THR A 21 -25.45 -3.48 2.04
C THR A 21 -25.15 -2.97 3.45
N VAL A 22 -24.44 -1.84 3.56
CA VAL A 22 -24.02 -1.30 4.85
C VAL A 22 -25.03 -0.26 5.35
N ARG A 23 -25.31 -0.25 6.66
CA ARG A 23 -26.22 0.73 7.26
C ARG A 23 -25.82 2.16 6.86
N VAL A 24 -26.73 2.87 6.19
CA VAL A 24 -26.50 4.18 5.57
C VAL A 24 -25.90 5.21 6.52
N THR A 25 -26.27 5.20 7.81
CA THR A 25 -25.75 6.12 8.82
C THR A 25 -24.24 5.92 9.07
N ARG A 26 -23.73 4.69 8.98
CA ARG A 26 -22.29 4.38 9.12
C ARG A 26 -21.52 4.84 7.88
N VAL A 27 -22.08 4.56 6.70
CA VAL A 27 -21.50 5.00 5.42
C VAL A 27 -21.40 6.51 5.33
N ARG A 28 -22.46 7.22 5.72
CA ARG A 28 -22.46 8.70 5.76
C ARG A 28 -21.41 9.26 6.69
N VAL A 29 -21.21 8.67 7.87
CA VAL A 29 -20.18 9.15 8.79
C VAL A 29 -18.78 8.82 8.27
N LEU A 30 -18.54 7.67 7.65
CA LEU A 30 -17.29 7.34 6.97
C LEU A 30 -16.97 8.40 5.90
N ALA A 31 -17.91 8.67 5.01
CA ALA A 31 -17.77 9.64 3.93
C ALA A 31 -17.49 11.06 4.47
N LEU A 32 -18.29 11.49 5.47
CA LEU A 32 -18.12 12.77 6.16
C LEU A 32 -16.72 12.90 6.79
N PHE A 33 -16.26 11.86 7.47
CA PHE A 33 -15.00 11.85 8.17
C PHE A 33 -13.84 11.92 7.17
N ALA A 34 -13.86 11.13 6.10
CA ALA A 34 -12.82 11.14 5.06
C ALA A 34 -12.69 12.53 4.42
N LEU A 35 -13.80 13.15 4.05
CA LEU A 35 -13.79 14.48 3.45
C LEU A 35 -13.37 15.56 4.44
N GLY A 36 -13.82 15.47 5.70
CA GLY A 36 -13.39 16.35 6.77
C GLY A 36 -11.87 16.24 7.04
N MET A 37 -11.32 15.04 6.98
CA MET A 37 -9.87 14.80 7.10
C MET A 37 -9.10 15.45 5.94
N ILE A 38 -9.61 15.36 4.73
CA ILE A 38 -9.04 16.02 3.55
C ILE A 38 -9.04 17.54 3.73
N TRP A 39 -10.16 18.14 4.13
CA TRP A 39 -10.26 19.59 4.29
C TRP A 39 -9.44 20.14 5.46
N ALA A 40 -9.30 19.35 6.53
CA ALA A 40 -8.53 19.75 7.71
C ALA A 40 -7.01 19.53 7.56
N GLU A 41 -6.59 18.79 6.52
CA GLU A 41 -5.18 18.36 6.32
C GLU A 41 -4.58 17.65 7.55
N THR A 42 -5.40 16.95 8.33
CA THR A 42 -4.97 16.28 9.55
C THR A 42 -5.95 15.20 9.99
N VAL A 43 -5.47 14.28 10.82
CA VAL A 43 -6.31 13.29 11.51
C VAL A 43 -6.81 13.76 12.89
N ARG A 44 -6.43 14.95 13.36
CA ARG A 44 -6.84 15.48 14.66
C ARG A 44 -8.34 15.79 14.67
N LEU A 45 -9.12 15.03 15.45
CA LEU A 45 -10.59 15.03 15.40
C LEU A 45 -11.21 16.41 15.55
N HIS A 46 -10.70 17.26 16.46
CA HIS A 46 -11.23 18.61 16.66
C HIS A 46 -11.06 19.49 15.40
N ARG A 47 -9.91 19.38 14.69
CA ARG A 47 -9.68 20.10 13.44
C ARG A 47 -10.53 19.56 12.30
N VAL A 48 -10.64 18.22 12.21
CA VAL A 48 -11.54 17.58 11.26
C VAL A 48 -12.97 18.04 11.47
N ALA A 49 -13.44 18.05 12.72
CA ALA A 49 -14.79 18.52 13.07
C ALA A 49 -15.00 20.00 12.72
N ALA A 50 -14.00 20.85 12.95
CA ALA A 50 -14.05 22.27 12.63
C ALA A 50 -14.16 22.52 11.11
N ALA A 51 -13.47 21.72 10.29
CA ALA A 51 -13.47 21.85 8.82
C ALA A 51 -14.78 21.42 8.15
N LEU A 52 -15.64 20.65 8.85
CA LEU A 52 -16.90 20.16 8.27
C LEU A 52 -17.94 21.26 8.11
N PRO A 53 -18.60 21.43 6.95
CA PRO A 53 -19.59 22.47 6.68
C PRO A 53 -20.98 22.08 7.19
N LEU A 54 -21.10 21.76 8.48
CA LEU A 54 -22.35 21.33 9.11
C LEU A 54 -22.90 22.44 10.00
N GLY A 55 -24.23 22.63 10.03
CA GLY A 55 -24.91 23.63 10.82
C GLY A 55 -24.96 23.36 12.34
N VAL A 56 -24.26 22.31 12.84
CA VAL A 56 -24.19 21.96 14.25
C VAL A 56 -22.87 22.39 14.88
N ARG A 57 -22.84 22.55 16.21
CA ARG A 57 -21.65 22.99 16.96
C ARG A 57 -20.47 22.05 16.77
N VAL A 58 -19.24 22.58 16.73
CA VAL A 58 -18.00 21.79 16.53
C VAL A 58 -17.85 20.65 17.53
N PRO A 59 -18.11 20.82 18.86
CA PRO A 59 -18.04 19.70 19.81
C PRO A 59 -19.02 18.55 19.48
N SER A 60 -20.20 18.86 18.93
CA SER A 60 -21.15 17.82 18.51
C SER A 60 -20.67 17.05 17.26
N ARG A 61 -20.02 17.74 16.32
CA ARG A 61 -19.37 17.10 15.16
C ARG A 61 -18.24 16.20 15.63
N GLU A 62 -17.37 16.69 16.52
CA GLU A 62 -16.26 15.89 17.07
C GLU A 62 -16.76 14.66 17.83
N ARG A 63 -17.81 14.78 18.66
CA ARG A 63 -18.44 13.66 19.35
C ARG A 63 -18.97 12.60 18.35
N ARG A 64 -19.51 13.03 17.21
CA ARG A 64 -19.97 12.14 16.15
C ARG A 64 -18.79 11.33 15.57
N LEU A 65 -17.65 11.95 15.29
CA LEU A 65 -16.45 11.28 14.81
C LEU A 65 -15.86 10.31 15.85
N ARG A 66 -15.81 10.71 17.12
CA ARG A 66 -15.38 9.83 18.23
C ARG A 66 -16.28 8.60 18.37
N ARG A 67 -17.61 8.79 18.28
CA ARG A 67 -18.56 7.67 18.32
C ARG A 67 -18.38 6.72 17.12
N PHE A 68 -18.02 7.21 15.95
CA PHE A 68 -17.73 6.36 14.80
C PHE A 68 -16.51 5.47 15.08
N LEU A 69 -15.44 6.03 15.63
CA LEU A 69 -14.25 5.25 15.97
C LEU A 69 -14.52 4.25 17.10
N ALA A 70 -15.33 4.61 18.09
CA ALA A 70 -15.64 3.75 19.23
C ALA A 70 -16.75 2.72 18.96
N ASN A 71 -17.46 2.78 17.83
CA ASN A 71 -18.60 1.93 17.57
C ASN A 71 -18.17 0.52 17.11
N PRO A 72 -18.36 -0.53 17.91
CA PRO A 72 -17.98 -1.90 17.53
C PRO A 72 -18.73 -2.44 16.31
N ALA A 73 -19.92 -1.87 16.02
CA ALA A 73 -20.68 -2.22 14.82
C ALA A 73 -20.13 -1.59 13.52
N VAL A 74 -19.08 -0.75 13.59
CA VAL A 74 -18.32 -0.29 12.43
C VAL A 74 -17.20 -1.30 12.17
N SER A 75 -17.48 -2.31 11.37
CA SER A 75 -16.49 -3.27 10.89
C SER A 75 -15.69 -2.66 9.74
N VAL A 76 -14.37 -2.69 9.84
CA VAL A 76 -13.46 -2.27 8.77
C VAL A 76 -13.64 -3.17 7.55
N GLU A 77 -13.74 -4.46 7.74
CA GLU A 77 -13.92 -5.45 6.67
C GLU A 77 -15.20 -5.16 5.88
N THR A 78 -16.33 -5.00 6.58
CA THR A 78 -17.64 -4.74 5.96
C THR A 78 -17.67 -3.41 5.17
N LEU A 79 -16.90 -2.40 5.59
CA LEU A 79 -16.84 -1.10 4.93
C LEU A 79 -15.76 -1.02 3.84
N TRP A 80 -14.69 -1.80 3.93
CA TRP A 80 -13.56 -1.68 3.03
C TRP A 80 -13.51 -2.74 1.93
N GLN A 81 -13.75 -4.02 2.27
CA GLN A 81 -13.65 -5.10 1.28
C GLN A 81 -14.56 -4.90 0.05
N PRO A 82 -15.82 -4.44 0.18
CA PRO A 82 -16.65 -4.18 -0.99
C PRO A 82 -16.13 -3.08 -1.92
N LEU A 83 -15.22 -2.22 -1.44
CA LEU A 83 -14.59 -1.20 -2.28
C LEU A 83 -13.45 -1.78 -3.15
N LEU A 84 -12.81 -2.88 -2.76
CA LEU A 84 -11.66 -3.45 -3.47
C LEU A 84 -11.95 -3.74 -4.96
N PRO A 85 -13.07 -4.38 -5.35
CA PRO A 85 -13.38 -4.60 -6.76
C PRO A 85 -13.52 -3.29 -7.55
N HIS A 86 -14.05 -2.23 -6.93
CA HIS A 86 -14.15 -0.90 -7.57
C HIS A 86 -12.78 -0.25 -7.73
N LEU A 87 -11.89 -0.45 -6.76
CA LEU A 87 -10.52 0.07 -6.81
C LEU A 87 -9.67 -0.69 -7.82
N LEU A 88 -9.83 -2.01 -7.93
CA LEU A 88 -9.00 -2.91 -8.73
C LEU A 88 -9.55 -3.24 -10.11
N GLY A 89 -10.81 -2.98 -10.39
CA GLY A 89 -11.51 -3.46 -11.59
C GLY A 89 -10.91 -3.08 -12.96
N ARG A 90 -9.90 -2.20 -12.99
CA ARG A 90 -9.21 -1.79 -14.23
C ARG A 90 -7.87 -2.49 -14.47
N TRP A 91 -7.51 -3.44 -13.62
CA TRP A 91 -6.29 -4.22 -13.79
C TRP A 91 -6.46 -5.52 -14.58
N ALA A 92 -7.64 -5.80 -15.15
CA ALA A 92 -7.88 -7.00 -15.95
C ALA A 92 -6.77 -7.20 -16.99
N GLY A 93 -6.16 -8.37 -17.01
CA GLY A 93 -5.09 -8.74 -17.94
C GLY A 93 -3.77 -7.98 -17.76
N GLN A 94 -3.55 -7.29 -16.61
CA GLN A 94 -2.37 -6.46 -16.42
C GLN A 94 -1.43 -7.04 -15.36
N GLU A 95 -0.17 -6.58 -15.39
CA GLU A 95 0.78 -6.82 -14.30
C GLU A 95 0.38 -6.00 -13.07
N VAL A 96 0.27 -6.69 -11.93
CA VAL A 96 -0.03 -6.11 -10.62
C VAL A 96 1.16 -6.33 -9.70
N VAL A 97 1.72 -5.26 -9.18
CA VAL A 97 2.79 -5.33 -8.17
C VAL A 97 2.20 -4.94 -6.83
N LEU A 98 2.20 -5.89 -5.91
CA LEU A 98 1.81 -5.70 -4.52
C LEU A 98 3.06 -5.54 -3.64
N VAL A 99 2.92 -4.86 -2.53
CA VAL A 99 3.97 -4.73 -1.50
C VAL A 99 3.38 -5.13 -0.17
N PHE A 100 4.03 -6.08 0.50
CA PHE A 100 3.79 -6.37 1.92
C PHE A 100 4.86 -5.66 2.76
N ASP A 101 4.43 -4.87 3.73
CA ASP A 101 5.33 -4.06 4.56
C ASP A 101 4.78 -3.91 5.98
N PRO A 102 5.45 -4.49 6.99
CA PRO A 102 5.18 -4.21 8.39
C PRO A 102 5.73 -2.83 8.75
N THR A 103 4.86 -1.93 9.19
CA THR A 103 5.25 -0.57 9.55
C THR A 103 4.94 -0.29 11.02
N PRO A 104 5.94 0.08 11.84
CA PRO A 104 5.71 0.46 13.22
C PRO A 104 4.87 1.73 13.32
N TYR A 105 3.96 1.75 14.30
CA TYR A 105 3.08 2.86 14.60
C TYR A 105 3.14 3.22 16.09
N ARG A 106 3.70 4.39 16.40
CA ARG A 106 3.78 5.00 17.75
C ARG A 106 4.43 4.11 18.83
N GLY A 107 5.29 3.17 18.45
CA GLY A 107 5.99 2.31 19.40
C GLY A 107 5.12 1.28 20.14
N SER A 108 3.82 1.22 19.84
CA SER A 108 2.88 0.28 20.48
C SER A 108 2.32 -0.75 19.50
N TRP A 109 2.22 -0.41 18.23
CA TRP A 109 1.59 -1.22 17.20
C TRP A 109 2.47 -1.36 15.98
N THR A 110 2.31 -2.47 15.28
CA THR A 110 2.78 -2.66 13.92
C THR A 110 1.57 -2.80 13.01
N VAL A 111 1.53 -2.06 11.92
CA VAL A 111 0.56 -2.22 10.85
C VAL A 111 1.16 -3.17 9.83
N LEU A 112 0.65 -4.39 9.75
CA LEU A 112 0.90 -5.30 8.64
C LEU A 112 0.07 -4.81 7.46
N TRP A 113 0.72 -4.49 6.36
CA TRP A 113 0.07 -3.74 5.30
C TRP A 113 0.38 -4.33 3.93
N VAL A 114 -0.67 -4.55 3.13
CA VAL A 114 -0.54 -4.93 1.73
C VAL A 114 -1.13 -3.81 0.87
N GLY A 115 -0.34 -3.34 -0.07
CA GLY A 115 -0.76 -2.29 -0.99
C GLY A 115 -0.34 -2.55 -2.41
N ILE A 116 -1.01 -1.88 -3.35
CA ILE A 116 -0.71 -1.96 -4.78
C ILE A 116 0.19 -0.81 -5.21
N VAL A 117 1.20 -1.12 -6.01
CA VAL A 117 2.06 -0.10 -6.62
C VAL A 117 1.31 0.62 -7.73
N VAL A 118 1.03 1.90 -7.52
CA VAL A 118 0.37 2.76 -8.50
C VAL A 118 1.21 4.02 -8.72
N HIS A 119 1.81 4.14 -9.91
CA HIS A 119 2.76 5.21 -10.22
C HIS A 119 3.93 5.28 -9.23
N ARG A 120 4.02 6.35 -8.43
CA ARG A 120 5.08 6.57 -7.43
C ARG A 120 4.60 6.36 -5.99
N ARG A 121 3.53 5.63 -5.78
CA ARG A 121 2.96 5.30 -4.46
C ARG A 121 2.61 3.84 -4.37
N VAL A 122 2.49 3.36 -3.17
CA VAL A 122 1.84 2.09 -2.85
C VAL A 122 0.54 2.42 -2.15
N LEU A 123 -0.59 2.14 -2.77
CA LEU A 123 -1.90 2.43 -2.20
C LEU A 123 -2.41 1.23 -1.39
N PRO A 124 -2.97 1.47 -0.19
CA PRO A 124 -3.43 0.39 0.69
C PRO A 124 -4.57 -0.41 0.08
N LEU A 125 -4.50 -1.73 0.25
CA LEU A 125 -5.57 -2.66 -0.08
C LEU A 125 -6.09 -3.38 1.16
N THR A 126 -5.18 -3.95 1.97
CA THR A 126 -5.53 -4.62 3.22
C THR A 126 -4.51 -4.29 4.30
N TRP A 127 -4.93 -4.38 5.55
CA TRP A 127 -4.05 -4.16 6.69
C TRP A 127 -4.55 -4.92 7.91
N ARG A 128 -3.65 -5.15 8.87
CA ARG A 128 -3.94 -5.67 10.20
C ARG A 128 -3.04 -4.98 11.23
N LEU A 129 -3.62 -4.63 12.36
CA LEU A 129 -2.87 -4.13 13.51
C LEU A 129 -2.45 -5.31 14.40
N VAL A 130 -1.17 -5.35 14.74
CA VAL A 130 -0.61 -6.28 15.72
C VAL A 130 0.20 -5.51 16.76
N PRO A 131 0.42 -6.04 17.96
CA PRO A 131 1.33 -5.42 18.93
C PRO A 131 2.72 -5.18 18.32
N GLN A 132 3.40 -4.10 18.73
CA GLN A 132 4.76 -3.80 18.27
C GLN A 132 5.75 -4.90 18.69
N GLN A 133 5.54 -5.48 19.86
CA GLN A 133 6.38 -6.55 20.42
C GLN A 133 5.73 -7.91 20.18
N GLU A 134 6.55 -8.91 19.90
CA GLU A 134 6.14 -10.31 19.80
C GLU A 134 6.09 -10.98 21.19
N PRO A 135 5.37 -12.08 21.37
CA PRO A 135 4.63 -12.80 20.34
C PRO A 135 3.31 -12.11 19.95
N TRP A 136 2.99 -12.18 18.66
CA TRP A 136 1.68 -11.74 18.17
C TRP A 136 0.59 -12.76 18.54
N PRO A 137 -0.68 -12.31 18.67
CA PRO A 137 -1.80 -13.23 18.95
C PRO A 137 -2.01 -14.32 17.89
N GLN A 138 -1.57 -14.04 16.65
CA GLN A 138 -1.58 -14.96 15.52
C GLN A 138 -0.23 -14.90 14.81
N THR A 139 0.19 -16.02 14.25
CA THR A 139 1.46 -16.09 13.50
C THR A 139 1.35 -15.45 12.12
N LEU A 140 2.48 -15.12 11.52
CA LEU A 140 2.50 -14.55 10.16
C LEU A 140 1.94 -15.53 9.13
N GLU A 141 2.09 -16.85 9.35
CA GLU A 141 1.53 -17.91 8.52
C GLU A 141 -0.02 -17.87 8.48
N THR A 142 -0.65 -17.35 9.52
CA THR A 142 -2.12 -17.15 9.57
C THR A 142 -2.52 -15.77 9.08
N LEU A 143 -1.78 -14.74 9.47
CA LEU A 143 -2.11 -13.34 9.18
C LEU A 143 -1.94 -12.98 7.72
N LEU A 144 -0.87 -13.44 7.07
CA LEU A 144 -0.56 -13.07 5.70
C LEU A 144 -1.57 -13.63 4.69
N PRO A 145 -1.95 -14.92 4.70
CA PRO A 145 -3.04 -15.43 3.87
C PRO A 145 -4.35 -14.66 4.06
N ALA A 146 -4.71 -14.32 5.31
CA ALA A 146 -5.91 -13.54 5.61
C ALA A 146 -5.87 -12.11 5.04
N LEU A 147 -4.68 -11.52 4.90
CA LEU A 147 -4.49 -10.21 4.24
C LEU A 147 -4.56 -10.33 2.71
N LEU A 148 -4.08 -11.44 2.13
CA LEU A 148 -4.02 -11.62 0.67
C LEU A 148 -5.36 -12.05 0.08
N ALA A 149 -6.13 -12.88 0.78
CA ALA A 149 -7.39 -13.47 0.28
C ALA A 149 -8.42 -12.42 -0.21
N PRO A 150 -8.71 -11.32 0.51
CA PRO A 150 -9.63 -10.29 0.01
C PRO A 150 -9.14 -9.59 -1.26
N ILE A 151 -7.81 -9.46 -1.44
CA ILE A 151 -7.21 -8.89 -2.64
C ILE A 151 -7.39 -9.85 -3.80
N ALA A 152 -7.10 -11.14 -3.59
CA ALA A 152 -7.25 -12.17 -4.61
C ALA A 152 -8.70 -12.26 -5.11
N ALA A 153 -9.67 -12.23 -4.19
CA ALA A 153 -11.10 -12.25 -4.52
C ALA A 153 -11.57 -10.99 -5.29
N ALA A 154 -10.87 -9.86 -5.13
CA ALA A 154 -11.24 -8.59 -5.75
C ALA A 154 -10.49 -8.30 -7.06
N LEU A 155 -9.41 -9.00 -7.34
CA LEU A 155 -8.64 -8.84 -8.57
C LEU A 155 -9.44 -9.36 -9.77
N PRO A 156 -9.51 -8.60 -10.87
CA PRO A 156 -10.14 -9.09 -12.09
C PRO A 156 -9.32 -10.21 -12.74
N PRO A 157 -9.93 -11.00 -13.62
CA PRO A 157 -9.26 -12.14 -14.25
C PRO A 157 -8.06 -11.71 -15.11
N GLY A 158 -7.10 -12.62 -15.26
CA GLY A 158 -5.92 -12.45 -16.12
C GLY A 158 -4.82 -11.55 -15.53
N CYS A 159 -4.93 -11.11 -14.27
CA CYS A 159 -3.86 -10.38 -13.62
C CYS A 159 -2.64 -11.26 -13.37
N GLN A 160 -1.46 -10.74 -13.70
CA GLN A 160 -0.19 -11.35 -13.32
C GLN A 160 0.33 -10.60 -12.08
N VAL A 161 0.30 -11.27 -10.92
CA VAL A 161 0.58 -10.62 -9.64
C VAL A 161 1.97 -10.99 -9.14
N THR A 162 2.75 -9.99 -8.73
CA THR A 162 4.01 -10.18 -8.00
C THR A 162 3.91 -9.53 -6.62
N LEU A 163 4.11 -10.29 -5.56
CA LEU A 163 4.18 -9.79 -4.18
C LEU A 163 5.63 -9.44 -3.81
N LEU A 164 5.87 -8.19 -3.45
CA LEU A 164 7.17 -7.72 -2.98
C LEU A 164 7.26 -7.76 -1.45
N GLY A 165 8.40 -8.26 -0.95
CA GLY A 165 8.75 -8.19 0.47
C GLY A 165 10.16 -7.65 0.70
N ASP A 166 10.37 -6.97 1.83
CA ASP A 166 11.72 -6.56 2.19
C ASP A 166 12.46 -7.64 3.00
N ARG A 167 13.69 -7.33 3.40
CA ARG A 167 14.53 -8.24 4.18
C ARG A 167 13.97 -8.61 5.55
N GLY A 168 13.08 -7.79 6.11
CA GLY A 168 12.46 -8.04 7.42
C GLY A 168 11.31 -9.07 7.37
N VAL A 169 10.78 -9.32 6.16
CA VAL A 169 9.66 -10.27 5.94
C VAL A 169 10.01 -11.38 4.95
N ALA A 170 11.26 -11.38 4.46
CA ALA A 170 11.70 -12.38 3.50
C ALA A 170 11.80 -13.76 4.15
N GLY A 171 11.05 -14.70 3.63
CA GLY A 171 11.01 -16.07 4.14
C GLY A 171 10.02 -16.97 3.42
N PRO A 172 10.00 -18.25 3.77
CA PRO A 172 9.09 -19.24 3.19
C PRO A 172 7.62 -18.85 3.32
N THR A 173 7.22 -18.26 4.45
CA THR A 173 5.83 -17.79 4.69
C THR A 173 5.33 -16.85 3.61
N LEU A 174 6.19 -15.92 3.13
CA LEU A 174 5.81 -14.99 2.06
C LEU A 174 5.63 -15.72 0.73
N ILE A 175 6.50 -16.72 0.45
CA ILE A 175 6.42 -17.54 -0.77
C ILE A 175 5.13 -18.37 -0.75
N ASP A 176 4.93 -19.12 0.33
CA ASP A 176 3.81 -20.07 0.45
C ASP A 176 2.46 -19.34 0.38
N ALA A 177 2.34 -18.19 1.09
CA ALA A 177 1.12 -17.39 1.08
C ALA A 177 0.79 -16.79 -0.32
N ALA A 178 1.79 -16.34 -1.05
CA ALA A 178 1.60 -15.79 -2.39
C ALA A 178 1.30 -16.91 -3.41
N GLN A 179 2.05 -18.02 -3.38
CA GLN A 179 1.85 -19.15 -4.28
C GLN A 179 0.48 -19.81 -4.07
N ALA A 180 -0.05 -19.82 -2.83
CA ALA A 180 -1.41 -20.28 -2.55
C ALA A 180 -2.49 -19.44 -3.28
N GLN A 181 -2.16 -18.20 -3.69
CA GLN A 181 -3.00 -17.35 -4.54
C GLN A 181 -2.64 -17.43 -6.03
N GLY A 182 -1.68 -18.26 -6.43
CA GLY A 182 -1.15 -18.32 -7.80
C GLY A 182 -0.28 -17.10 -8.17
N TRP A 183 0.32 -16.42 -7.19
CA TRP A 183 1.12 -15.22 -7.39
C TRP A 183 2.61 -15.48 -7.32
N ASP A 184 3.37 -14.64 -8.02
CA ASP A 184 4.83 -14.60 -7.93
C ASP A 184 5.30 -13.81 -6.70
N VAL A 185 6.52 -14.11 -6.27
CA VAL A 185 7.20 -13.40 -5.18
C VAL A 185 8.51 -12.79 -5.68
N LEU A 186 8.80 -11.62 -5.17
CA LEU A 186 10.11 -10.98 -5.29
C LEU A 186 10.46 -10.34 -3.94
N MET A 187 11.51 -10.82 -3.29
CA MET A 187 11.91 -10.34 -1.98
C MET A 187 13.41 -10.12 -1.86
N ARG A 188 13.79 -9.19 -0.99
CA ARG A 188 15.19 -9.00 -0.62
C ARG A 188 15.52 -9.86 0.59
N LEU A 189 16.49 -10.74 0.45
CA LEU A 189 16.95 -11.57 1.55
C LEU A 189 17.79 -10.76 2.56
N ASN A 190 17.67 -11.12 3.83
CA ASN A 190 18.57 -10.63 4.87
C ASN A 190 19.78 -11.55 4.93
N VAL A 191 20.82 -11.20 4.20
CA VAL A 191 22.05 -12.00 4.08
C VAL A 191 23.26 -11.17 4.44
N GLY A 192 24.16 -11.77 5.20
CA GLY A 192 25.43 -11.16 5.58
C GLY A 192 26.40 -12.22 6.10
N PRO A 193 27.64 -11.83 6.48
CA PRO A 193 28.68 -12.77 6.87
C PRO A 193 28.35 -13.59 8.11
N THR A 194 27.39 -13.16 8.94
CA THR A 194 26.99 -13.87 10.17
C THR A 194 25.79 -14.79 9.99
N GLN A 195 25.04 -14.66 8.88
CA GLN A 195 23.86 -15.51 8.64
C GLN A 195 24.26 -16.87 8.04
N ALA A 196 23.61 -17.92 8.55
CA ALA A 196 23.86 -19.31 8.14
C ALA A 196 22.94 -19.79 7.00
N HIS A 197 22.41 -18.86 6.19
CA HIS A 197 21.56 -19.23 5.06
C HIS A 197 22.30 -20.15 4.08
N ARG A 198 21.60 -21.18 3.60
CA ARG A 198 22.11 -22.12 2.62
C ARG A 198 21.39 -21.93 1.29
N LEU A 199 22.14 -22.11 0.22
CA LEU A 199 21.60 -22.25 -1.12
C LEU A 199 22.07 -23.58 -1.72
N ARG A 200 21.28 -24.12 -2.63
CA ARG A 200 21.64 -25.24 -3.48
C ARG A 200 21.49 -24.79 -4.94
N LEU A 201 22.47 -25.09 -5.76
CA LEU A 201 22.41 -24.87 -7.20
C LEU A 201 21.74 -26.11 -7.83
N PRO A 202 20.84 -25.95 -8.80
CA PRO A 202 20.34 -27.08 -9.56
C PRO A 202 21.49 -27.78 -10.26
N ASP A 203 21.55 -29.09 -10.12
CA ASP A 203 22.40 -29.92 -10.94
C ASP A 203 21.53 -30.51 -12.06
N PRO A 204 21.90 -30.34 -13.33
CA PRO A 204 21.14 -30.90 -14.44
C PRO A 204 20.99 -32.43 -14.37
N ASP A 205 22.02 -33.10 -13.85
CA ASP A 205 22.07 -34.56 -13.78
C ASP A 205 21.47 -35.11 -12.47
N ASP A 206 21.46 -34.33 -11.38
CA ASP A 206 20.90 -34.70 -10.09
C ASP A 206 20.24 -33.47 -9.39
N PRO A 207 19.09 -33.00 -9.88
CA PRO A 207 18.45 -31.76 -9.39
C PRO A 207 18.19 -31.71 -7.88
N PRO A 208 17.84 -32.83 -7.18
CA PRO A 208 17.62 -32.79 -5.74
C PRO A 208 18.91 -32.65 -4.92
N HIS A 209 20.07 -33.03 -5.48
CA HIS A 209 21.33 -33.17 -4.72
C HIS A 209 22.45 -32.22 -5.19
N GLY A 210 22.13 -31.18 -5.94
CA GLY A 210 23.09 -30.19 -6.39
C GLY A 210 23.95 -29.58 -5.26
N ALA A 211 25.12 -29.03 -5.61
CA ALA A 211 26.10 -28.51 -4.65
C ALA A 211 25.48 -27.50 -3.68
N GLU A 212 25.66 -27.73 -2.38
CA GLU A 212 25.17 -26.85 -1.31
C GLU A 212 26.27 -25.87 -0.86
N TRP A 213 25.90 -24.61 -0.82
CA TRP A 213 26.80 -23.52 -0.44
C TRP A 213 26.22 -22.74 0.74
N ARG A 214 27.09 -22.12 1.53
CA ARG A 214 26.67 -21.01 2.37
C ARG A 214 26.37 -19.82 1.46
N LEU A 215 25.18 -19.22 1.62
CA LEU A 215 24.71 -18.20 0.70
C LEU A 215 25.62 -16.98 0.61
N TRP A 216 26.21 -16.55 1.74
CA TRP A 216 27.15 -15.42 1.75
C TRP A 216 28.41 -15.72 0.95
N ASP A 217 29.04 -16.88 1.17
CA ASP A 217 30.29 -17.26 0.50
C ASP A 217 30.05 -17.39 -1.02
N TRP A 218 28.88 -17.89 -1.42
CA TRP A 218 28.49 -17.91 -2.83
C TRP A 218 28.38 -16.51 -3.42
N ILE A 219 27.77 -15.56 -2.71
CA ILE A 219 27.61 -14.16 -3.16
C ILE A 219 28.98 -13.50 -3.34
N GLU A 220 29.93 -13.73 -2.45
CA GLU A 220 31.29 -13.20 -2.55
C GLU A 220 32.04 -13.81 -3.75
N THR A 221 31.80 -15.08 -4.04
CA THR A 221 32.40 -15.76 -5.18
C THR A 221 31.89 -15.24 -6.53
N VAL A 222 30.56 -15.13 -6.68
CA VAL A 222 29.95 -14.75 -7.98
C VAL A 222 29.93 -13.26 -8.23
N GLY A 223 29.95 -12.46 -7.18
CA GLY A 223 29.92 -11.01 -7.29
C GLY A 223 28.61 -10.43 -7.81
N SER A 224 28.62 -9.11 -8.06
CA SER A 224 27.44 -8.39 -8.59
C SER A 224 27.20 -8.70 -10.07
N GLY A 225 25.92 -8.83 -10.40
CA GLY A 225 25.46 -9.12 -11.77
C GLY A 225 25.07 -10.57 -11.99
N TRP A 226 25.40 -11.47 -11.06
CA TRP A 226 25.00 -12.87 -11.16
C TRP A 226 23.49 -13.04 -10.99
N SER A 227 22.91 -13.94 -11.77
CA SER A 227 21.51 -14.36 -11.64
C SER A 227 21.35 -15.79 -12.15
N GLY A 228 20.70 -16.66 -11.37
CA GLY A 228 20.50 -18.06 -11.71
C GLY A 228 19.44 -18.73 -10.86
N ALA A 229 19.05 -19.94 -11.29
CA ALA A 229 18.13 -20.80 -10.55
C ALA A 229 18.81 -21.30 -9.27
N VAL A 230 18.06 -21.37 -8.18
CA VAL A 230 18.53 -21.83 -6.89
C VAL A 230 17.42 -22.50 -6.08
N GLN A 231 17.82 -23.27 -5.07
CA GLN A 231 16.98 -23.65 -3.94
C GLN A 231 17.51 -22.98 -2.67
N ILE A 232 16.62 -22.40 -1.84
CA ILE A 232 16.98 -21.73 -0.58
C ILE A 232 16.05 -22.17 0.55
N PHE A 233 16.33 -21.72 1.79
CA PHE A 233 15.54 -22.00 3.01
C PHE A 233 15.60 -23.44 3.52
N LYS A 234 16.78 -24.09 3.49
CA LYS A 234 17.00 -25.47 3.96
C LYS A 234 16.24 -25.83 5.25
N GLY A 235 16.30 -24.98 6.27
CA GLY A 235 15.72 -25.24 7.60
C GLY A 235 14.19 -25.29 7.63
N ASN A 236 13.52 -24.71 6.62
CA ASN A 236 12.04 -24.67 6.51
C ASN A 236 11.54 -25.42 5.26
N GLY A 237 12.37 -26.34 4.73
CA GLY A 237 12.15 -26.98 3.44
C GLY A 237 12.65 -26.09 2.27
N TRP A 238 13.31 -26.74 1.32
CA TRP A 238 13.85 -26.05 0.15
C TRP A 238 12.74 -25.42 -0.69
N ARG A 239 12.96 -24.15 -1.10
CA ARG A 239 12.08 -23.44 -2.06
C ARG A 239 12.86 -23.13 -3.32
N GLN A 240 12.33 -23.58 -4.46
CA GLN A 240 12.90 -23.30 -5.79
C GLN A 240 12.58 -21.87 -6.22
N GLY A 241 13.51 -21.25 -6.93
CA GLY A 241 13.36 -19.93 -7.51
C GLY A 241 14.65 -19.43 -8.14
N TYR A 242 14.78 -18.14 -8.25
CA TYR A 242 15.91 -17.48 -8.86
C TYR A 242 16.52 -16.48 -7.89
N LEU A 243 17.83 -16.47 -7.81
CA LEU A 243 18.58 -15.47 -7.07
C LEU A 243 19.17 -14.44 -8.02
N THR A 244 19.14 -13.17 -7.64
CA THR A 244 19.84 -12.09 -8.33
C THR A 244 20.69 -11.34 -7.34
N VAL A 245 21.99 -11.29 -7.61
CA VAL A 245 23.00 -10.57 -6.80
C VAL A 245 23.25 -9.22 -7.46
N HIS A 246 22.94 -8.14 -6.78
CA HIS A 246 23.08 -6.79 -7.34
C HIS A 246 23.70 -5.81 -6.36
N ARG A 247 24.71 -5.08 -6.83
CA ARG A 247 25.31 -3.94 -6.15
C ARG A 247 25.80 -2.93 -7.17
N ARG A 248 25.53 -1.68 -6.96
CA ARG A 248 26.10 -0.57 -7.74
C ARG A 248 27.03 0.26 -6.89
N VAL A 249 27.94 0.99 -7.54
CA VAL A 249 28.73 2.02 -6.88
C VAL A 249 27.81 3.00 -6.16
N GLY A 250 28.12 3.32 -4.91
CA GLY A 250 27.29 4.18 -4.05
C GLY A 250 26.14 3.49 -3.31
N MET A 251 25.86 2.22 -3.57
CA MET A 251 24.93 1.45 -2.71
C MET A 251 25.65 1.00 -1.44
N ARG A 252 25.01 1.27 -0.28
CA ARG A 252 25.52 0.83 1.03
C ARG A 252 25.52 -0.69 1.15
N ASP A 253 24.41 -1.33 0.75
CA ASP A 253 24.18 -2.77 0.95
C ASP A 253 23.97 -3.48 -0.38
N TRP A 254 24.30 -4.78 -0.40
CA TRP A 254 23.93 -5.68 -1.47
C TRP A 254 22.42 -5.88 -1.55
N TRP A 255 21.89 -5.95 -2.75
CA TRP A 255 20.55 -6.46 -3.01
C TRP A 255 20.64 -7.91 -3.44
N ILE A 256 20.33 -8.77 -2.51
CA ILE A 256 20.21 -10.21 -2.73
C ILE A 256 18.74 -10.50 -2.88
N LEU A 257 18.30 -10.64 -4.12
CA LEU A 257 16.90 -10.77 -4.46
C LEU A 257 16.55 -12.21 -4.79
N PHE A 258 15.56 -12.77 -4.09
CA PHE A 258 14.95 -14.04 -4.46
C PHE A 258 13.63 -13.78 -5.17
N SER A 259 13.38 -14.54 -6.26
CA SER A 259 12.16 -14.45 -7.05
C SER A 259 11.68 -15.83 -7.47
N THR A 260 10.38 -16.05 -7.55
CA THR A 260 9.77 -17.23 -8.18
C THR A 260 9.80 -17.16 -9.71
N ARG A 261 10.09 -15.98 -10.28
CA ARG A 261 10.27 -15.74 -11.72
C ARG A 261 11.75 -15.59 -12.06
N PRO A 262 12.16 -15.84 -13.34
CA PRO A 262 13.54 -15.67 -13.77
C PRO A 262 14.14 -14.32 -13.34
N GLY A 263 15.39 -14.38 -12.87
CA GLY A 263 16.12 -13.28 -12.26
C GLY A 263 16.60 -12.20 -13.22
N GLY A 264 17.61 -11.43 -12.77
CA GLY A 264 18.32 -10.43 -13.56
C GLY A 264 17.83 -8.99 -13.36
N THR A 265 18.25 -8.09 -14.24
CA THR A 265 18.00 -6.63 -14.11
C THR A 265 16.54 -6.25 -14.07
N ALA A 266 15.64 -7.04 -14.69
CA ALA A 266 14.21 -6.84 -14.62
C ALA A 266 13.71 -6.93 -13.17
N ARG A 267 14.18 -7.92 -12.40
CA ARG A 267 13.81 -8.09 -10.98
C ARG A 267 14.36 -6.95 -10.13
N VAL A 268 15.56 -6.47 -10.41
CA VAL A 268 16.13 -5.29 -9.73
C VAL A 268 15.26 -4.06 -9.93
N ARG A 269 14.81 -3.78 -11.16
CA ARG A 269 13.92 -2.66 -11.47
C ARG A 269 12.55 -2.81 -10.82
N GLU A 270 12.02 -4.02 -10.79
CA GLU A 270 10.73 -4.31 -10.16
C GLU A 270 10.82 -4.13 -8.65
N TYR A 271 11.86 -4.68 -8.00
CA TYR A 271 12.08 -4.54 -6.57
C TYR A 271 12.26 -3.07 -6.14
N ALA A 272 12.92 -2.26 -6.95
CA ALA A 272 13.08 -0.82 -6.67
C ALA A 272 11.73 -0.09 -6.48
N ARG A 273 10.63 -0.64 -7.01
CA ARG A 273 9.29 -0.08 -6.80
C ARG A 273 8.81 -0.21 -5.35
N ARG A 274 9.38 -1.12 -4.55
CA ARG A 274 9.03 -1.30 -3.14
C ARG A 274 9.25 -0.02 -2.33
N SER A 275 10.33 0.72 -2.56
CA SER A 275 10.63 1.97 -1.85
C SER A 275 9.53 3.03 -1.93
N ARG A 276 8.58 2.88 -2.87
CA ARG A 276 7.42 3.78 -2.99
C ARG A 276 6.47 3.69 -1.80
N VAL A 277 6.53 2.63 -0.99
CA VAL A 277 5.76 2.49 0.25
C VAL A 277 6.15 3.59 1.26
N GLU A 278 7.44 3.90 1.36
CA GLU A 278 7.96 4.94 2.26
C GLU A 278 7.38 6.33 1.94
N ALA A 279 7.20 6.61 0.64
CA ALA A 279 6.58 7.85 0.20
C ALA A 279 5.08 7.93 0.57
N THR A 280 4.36 6.80 0.56
CA THR A 280 2.96 6.75 0.99
C THR A 280 2.83 6.92 2.50
N PHE A 281 3.69 6.26 3.28
CA PHE A 281 3.73 6.48 4.74
C PHE A 281 4.15 7.91 5.08
N GLY A 282 5.04 8.52 4.31
CA GLY A 282 5.38 9.93 4.45
C GLY A 282 4.17 10.86 4.27
N ASP A 283 3.29 10.56 3.29
CA ASP A 283 2.03 11.31 3.11
C ASP A 283 1.07 11.11 4.31
N GLY A 284 1.05 9.93 4.94
CA GLY A 284 0.21 9.66 6.11
C GLY A 284 0.77 10.19 7.43
N LYS A 285 2.07 10.08 7.65
CA LYS A 285 2.75 10.43 8.90
C LYS A 285 3.06 11.94 8.97
N THR A 286 4.30 12.29 9.00
CA THR A 286 4.78 13.65 9.30
C THR A 286 4.60 14.67 8.19
N ARG A 287 4.63 14.25 6.93
CA ARG A 287 4.57 15.13 5.74
C ARG A 287 3.15 15.42 5.25
N GLY A 288 2.12 14.79 5.84
CA GLY A 288 0.74 14.92 5.40
C GLY A 288 -0.23 15.00 6.57
N TRP A 289 -1.04 13.96 6.77
CA TRP A 289 -2.14 13.98 7.74
C TRP A 289 -1.73 13.88 9.21
N GLY A 290 -0.49 13.53 9.53
CA GLY A 290 -0.02 13.40 10.90
C GLY A 290 -0.69 12.25 11.67
N LEU A 291 -0.79 11.06 11.07
CA LEU A 291 -1.41 9.87 11.68
C LEU A 291 -0.89 9.61 13.10
N GLU A 292 0.41 9.77 13.33
CA GLU A 292 1.04 9.57 14.64
C GLU A 292 0.62 10.62 15.68
N GLN A 293 0.01 11.74 15.25
CA GLN A 293 -0.50 12.81 16.11
C GLN A 293 -1.98 12.62 16.47
N SER A 294 -2.60 11.52 16.08
CA SER A 294 -4.04 11.26 16.23
C SER A 294 -4.50 11.19 17.69
N ARG A 295 -3.61 10.89 18.63
CA ARG A 295 -3.91 10.56 20.05
C ARG A 295 -4.87 9.35 20.20
N VAL A 296 -5.13 8.60 19.13
CA VAL A 296 -5.90 7.36 19.18
C VAL A 296 -4.96 6.24 19.60
N SER A 297 -5.20 5.65 20.77
CA SER A 297 -4.39 4.56 21.36
C SER A 297 -5.06 3.21 21.29
N ASP A 298 -6.39 3.16 21.32
CA ASP A 298 -7.15 1.93 21.18
C ASP A 298 -6.98 1.35 19.76
N PRO A 299 -6.61 0.07 19.62
CA PRO A 299 -6.33 -0.53 18.31
C PRO A 299 -7.56 -0.59 17.42
N SER A 300 -8.75 -0.82 17.97
CA SER A 300 -9.98 -0.88 17.18
C SER A 300 -10.40 0.49 16.67
N HIS A 301 -10.13 1.55 17.45
CA HIS A 301 -10.34 2.93 17.00
C HIS A 301 -9.29 3.33 15.95
N LEU A 302 -8.04 2.89 16.11
CA LEU A 302 -6.98 3.14 15.15
C LEU A 302 -7.28 2.45 13.82
N ASP A 303 -7.75 1.22 13.86
CA ASP A 303 -8.14 0.46 12.67
C ASP A 303 -9.22 1.19 11.85
N ARG A 304 -10.24 1.73 12.52
CA ARG A 304 -11.28 2.56 11.88
C ARG A 304 -10.75 3.91 11.40
N LEU A 305 -9.74 4.48 12.07
CA LEU A 305 -9.08 5.69 11.60
C LEU A 305 -8.27 5.43 10.32
N LEU A 306 -7.57 4.30 10.25
CA LEU A 306 -6.87 3.85 9.04
C LEU A 306 -7.85 3.64 7.87
N LEU A 307 -9.02 3.05 8.11
CA LEU A 307 -10.08 2.93 7.10
C LEU A 307 -10.43 4.31 6.50
N VAL A 308 -10.67 5.31 7.35
CA VAL A 308 -11.01 6.67 6.90
C VAL A 308 -9.85 7.29 6.10
N TRP A 309 -8.63 7.13 6.58
CA TRP A 309 -7.44 7.64 5.91
C TRP A 309 -7.21 6.96 4.56
N HIS A 310 -7.37 5.65 4.47
CA HIS A 310 -7.22 4.91 3.20
C HIS A 310 -8.22 5.39 2.15
N LEU A 311 -9.48 5.60 2.55
CA LEU A 311 -10.51 6.12 1.64
C LEU A 311 -10.13 7.52 1.12
N ALA A 312 -9.66 8.41 2.00
CA ALA A 312 -9.20 9.74 1.64
C ALA A 312 -7.97 9.70 0.71
N LEU A 313 -7.00 8.83 1.01
CA LEU A 313 -5.77 8.67 0.23
C LEU A 313 -6.06 8.20 -1.20
N TRP A 314 -6.93 7.20 -1.36
CA TRP A 314 -7.31 6.67 -2.67
C TRP A 314 -7.97 7.76 -3.52
N TRP A 315 -8.90 8.51 -2.96
CA TRP A 315 -9.59 9.55 -3.70
C TRP A 315 -8.65 10.70 -4.10
N LEU A 316 -7.83 11.20 -3.19
CA LEU A 316 -6.84 12.25 -3.52
C LEU A 316 -5.84 11.80 -4.57
N HIS A 317 -5.41 10.54 -4.53
CA HIS A 317 -4.55 9.98 -5.57
C HIS A 317 -5.26 9.95 -6.94
N ALA A 318 -6.55 9.59 -6.98
CA ALA A 318 -7.35 9.61 -8.19
C ALA A 318 -7.53 11.03 -8.74
N LEU A 319 -7.76 12.02 -7.87
CA LEU A 319 -7.81 13.45 -8.25
C LEU A 319 -6.48 13.93 -8.81
N GLY A 320 -5.36 13.60 -8.18
CA GLY A 320 -4.03 13.95 -8.67
C GLY A 320 -3.75 13.38 -10.06
N ARG A 321 -4.21 12.15 -10.32
CA ARG A 321 -4.18 11.59 -11.69
C ARG A 321 -5.04 12.37 -12.66
N HIS A 322 -6.22 12.79 -12.24
CA HIS A 322 -7.10 13.63 -13.06
C HIS A 322 -6.43 14.93 -13.46
N VAL A 323 -5.72 15.60 -12.53
CA VAL A 323 -4.91 16.79 -12.80
C VAL A 323 -3.87 16.54 -13.90
N ILE A 324 -3.16 15.40 -13.82
CA ILE A 324 -2.18 15.00 -14.85
C ILE A 324 -2.87 14.78 -16.21
N LYS A 325 -3.98 14.01 -16.21
CA LYS A 325 -4.70 13.69 -17.44
C LYS A 325 -5.25 14.93 -18.14
N ARG A 326 -5.69 15.93 -17.39
CA ARG A 326 -6.15 17.23 -17.92
C ARG A 326 -5.04 18.18 -18.36
N GLY A 327 -3.78 17.84 -18.11
CA GLY A 327 -2.64 18.70 -18.47
C GLY A 327 -2.49 19.95 -17.59
N VAL A 328 -3.28 20.08 -16.50
CA VAL A 328 -3.29 21.29 -15.64
C VAL A 328 -2.25 21.26 -14.51
N ARG A 329 -1.36 20.26 -14.51
CA ARG A 329 -0.28 20.15 -13.51
C ARG A 329 0.55 21.44 -13.37
N PRO A 330 0.93 22.16 -14.45
CA PRO A 330 1.75 23.37 -14.34
C PRO A 330 1.13 24.48 -13.47
N GLN A 331 -0.18 24.45 -13.24
CA GLN A 331 -0.85 25.39 -12.33
C GLN A 331 -0.55 25.14 -10.85
N PHE A 332 -0.11 23.92 -10.50
CA PHE A 332 0.05 23.44 -9.11
C PHE A 332 1.47 22.98 -8.80
N ASP A 333 2.32 22.79 -9.79
CA ASP A 333 3.66 22.23 -9.63
C ASP A 333 4.63 22.91 -10.63
N ARG A 334 5.89 22.97 -10.29
CA ARG A 334 6.92 23.51 -11.17
C ARG A 334 7.02 22.69 -12.46
N THR A 335 7.30 23.37 -13.56
CA THR A 335 7.46 22.73 -14.88
C THR A 335 8.84 22.13 -15.07
N ASP A 336 9.87 22.76 -14.51
CA ASP A 336 11.27 22.37 -14.57
C ASP A 336 11.59 21.20 -13.61
N ARG A 337 10.92 21.16 -12.44
CA ARG A 337 11.16 20.15 -11.43
C ARG A 337 9.84 19.66 -10.81
N ARG A 338 9.56 18.37 -10.98
CA ARG A 338 8.35 17.74 -10.44
C ARG A 338 8.51 17.41 -8.96
N GLU A 339 8.06 18.28 -8.07
CA GLU A 339 8.23 18.16 -6.63
C GLU A 339 7.02 17.56 -5.92
N ARG A 340 5.82 17.77 -6.47
CA ARG A 340 4.58 17.38 -5.78
C ARG A 340 4.13 15.96 -6.10
N SER A 341 3.71 15.24 -5.05
CA SER A 341 3.09 13.92 -5.19
C SER A 341 1.70 14.03 -5.83
N LEU A 342 1.20 12.91 -6.37
CA LEU A 342 -0.18 12.86 -6.89
C LEU A 342 -1.21 13.18 -5.81
N VAL A 343 -1.00 12.73 -4.58
CA VAL A 343 -1.86 13.05 -3.43
C VAL A 343 -1.88 14.56 -3.19
N ARG A 344 -0.70 15.20 -3.18
CA ARG A 344 -0.60 16.65 -2.98
C ARG A 344 -1.19 17.45 -4.14
N LEU A 345 -1.00 16.99 -5.38
CA LEU A 345 -1.64 17.59 -6.55
C LEU A 345 -3.16 17.52 -6.49
N GLY A 346 -3.69 16.33 -6.16
CA GLY A 346 -5.12 16.15 -5.98
C GLY A 346 -5.69 17.05 -4.90
N TRP A 347 -4.96 17.22 -3.84
CA TRP A 347 -5.32 18.10 -2.73
C TRP A 347 -5.37 19.58 -3.14
N LEU A 348 -4.30 20.10 -3.73
CA LEU A 348 -4.21 21.47 -4.19
C LEU A 348 -5.30 21.80 -5.23
N TRP A 349 -5.49 20.90 -6.18
CA TRP A 349 -6.53 21.05 -7.18
C TRP A 349 -7.94 21.04 -6.59
N LEU A 350 -8.22 20.15 -5.63
CA LEU A 350 -9.49 20.12 -4.91
C LEU A 350 -9.78 21.45 -4.21
N HIS A 351 -8.78 22.01 -3.52
CA HIS A 351 -8.91 23.31 -2.85
C HIS A 351 -9.17 24.44 -3.86
N ASP A 352 -8.46 24.48 -4.98
CA ASP A 352 -8.65 25.46 -6.03
C ASP A 352 -10.07 25.40 -6.64
N GLU A 353 -10.55 24.20 -6.98
CA GLU A 353 -11.90 23.99 -7.49
C GLU A 353 -12.96 24.53 -6.51
N LEU A 354 -12.82 24.21 -5.21
CA LEU A 354 -13.74 24.67 -4.20
C LEU A 354 -13.70 26.17 -3.94
N LEU A 355 -12.51 26.81 -4.06
CA LEU A 355 -12.38 28.28 -3.96
C LEU A 355 -13.10 28.97 -5.10
N HIS A 356 -13.08 28.39 -6.30
CA HIS A 356 -13.79 28.91 -7.46
C HIS A 356 -15.27 28.44 -7.55
N GLY A 357 -15.78 27.83 -6.50
CA GLY A 357 -17.18 27.38 -6.47
C GLY A 357 -17.49 26.14 -7.33
N ARG A 358 -16.47 25.50 -7.91
CA ARG A 358 -16.61 24.33 -8.76
C ARG A 358 -16.64 23.04 -7.94
N CYS A 359 -17.41 22.06 -8.41
CA CYS A 359 -17.48 20.74 -7.77
C CYS A 359 -16.58 19.76 -8.53
N PRO A 360 -15.50 19.24 -7.92
CA PRO A 360 -14.61 18.28 -8.57
C PRO A 360 -15.29 16.94 -8.81
N PRO A 361 -14.84 16.16 -9.82
CA PRO A 361 -15.42 14.85 -10.11
C PRO A 361 -15.15 13.84 -8.99
N LEU A 362 -16.12 13.01 -8.71
CA LEU A 362 -16.02 11.93 -7.72
C LEU A 362 -15.39 10.69 -8.37
N LEU A 363 -14.05 10.67 -8.36
CA LEU A 363 -13.29 9.61 -9.02
C LEU A 363 -12.83 8.56 -8.00
N PHE A 364 -13.44 7.37 -8.02
CA PHE A 364 -12.95 6.20 -7.27
C PHE A 364 -12.12 5.25 -8.13
N ARG A 365 -12.08 5.45 -9.45
CA ARG A 365 -11.43 4.53 -10.37
C ARG A 365 -10.07 5.05 -10.79
N LEU A 366 -9.01 4.31 -10.50
CA LEU A 366 -7.70 4.53 -11.07
C LEU A 366 -7.63 3.90 -12.47
N THR A 367 -7.28 4.69 -13.47
CA THR A 367 -7.02 4.15 -14.81
C THR A 367 -5.55 3.83 -14.93
N THR A 368 -5.22 2.61 -15.32
CA THR A 368 -3.85 2.19 -15.65
C THR A 368 -3.46 2.57 -17.07
N ALA A 369 -4.43 2.79 -17.97
CA ALA A 369 -4.19 3.15 -19.36
C ALA A 369 -3.47 4.50 -19.49
N GLY A 370 -2.32 4.51 -20.17
CA GLY A 370 -1.65 5.71 -20.69
C GLY A 370 -0.38 6.18 -19.99
N TRP A 371 0.24 5.39 -19.11
CA TRP A 371 1.59 5.68 -18.65
C TRP A 371 2.61 4.70 -19.25
N GLN A 372 2.88 4.82 -20.53
CA GLN A 372 4.20 4.43 -21.02
C GLN A 372 5.19 5.47 -20.50
N VAL A 373 6.11 5.03 -19.68
CA VAL A 373 7.31 5.82 -19.33
C VAL A 373 8.06 6.01 -20.65
N ARG A 374 7.88 7.16 -21.30
CA ARG A 374 8.88 7.61 -22.27
C ARG A 374 10.16 7.69 -21.48
N GLY A 375 11.12 6.84 -21.87
CA GLY A 375 12.42 6.82 -21.27
C GLY A 375 12.99 8.24 -21.24
N THR A 376 13.42 8.63 -20.06
CA THR A 376 14.36 9.72 -19.91
C THR A 376 15.76 9.11 -19.99
N PRO A 377 16.65 9.71 -20.79
CA PRO A 377 18.03 9.25 -20.97
C PRO A 377 18.80 9.20 -19.66
#